data_b0ded14587a5abf078e99b9d3ce2b634
#
_entry.id   b0ded14587a5abf078e99b9d3ce2b634
#
_cell.length_a   1.000
_cell.length_b   1.000
_cell.length_c   1.000
_cell.angle_alpha   90.00
_cell.angle_beta   90.00
_cell.angle_gamma   90.00
#
_symmetry.space_group_name_H-M   'P 1'
#
loop_
_entity.id
_entity.type
_entity.pdbx_description
1 polymer ?
#
loop_
_entity_poly.entity_id
_entity_poly.type
_entity_poly.pdbx_seq_one_letter_code
_entity_poly.pdbx_strand_id
1 'polypeptide(L)'
;MPRRILILSWEYPPIVEGGLARHVRKLSEGLVTRDVAVHVLTRGREGDLPEEVRAGVRVRRMPEPATPRDLDEFVAWVEGMNEHMLAAGRMLTDRYDFDVIHGHDWLVARAAAALAGGSATG
;
A
#
# COMPACT_ATOMS: atom_id res chain seq x y z
N MET A 1 20.74 -12.55 -2.66
CA MET A 1 19.92 -11.50 -3.28
C MET A 1 18.91 -10.96 -2.29
N PRO A 2 18.81 -9.66 -2.08
CA PRO A 2 17.80 -9.13 -1.19
C PRO A 2 16.40 -9.42 -1.75
N ARG A 3 15.50 -9.78 -0.87
CA ARG A 3 14.10 -9.95 -1.24
C ARG A 3 13.41 -8.61 -1.32
N ARG A 4 12.31 -8.55 -2.05
CA ARG A 4 11.53 -7.34 -2.23
C ARG A 4 10.07 -7.63 -1.97
N ILE A 5 9.43 -6.80 -1.15
CA ILE A 5 8.03 -6.94 -0.80
C ILE A 5 7.27 -5.66 -1.10
N LEU A 6 6.06 -5.82 -1.63
CA LEU A 6 5.09 -4.74 -1.78
C LEU A 6 3.99 -4.95 -0.75
N ILE A 7 3.83 -3.98 0.14
CA ILE A 7 2.78 -3.99 1.16
C ILE A 7 1.72 -2.96 0.77
N LEU A 8 0.48 -3.41 0.67
CA LEU A 8 -0.67 -2.52 0.51
C LEU A 8 -1.32 -2.34 1.87
N SER A 9 -1.46 -1.10 2.32
CA SER A 9 -2.06 -0.79 3.59
C SER A 9 -3.02 0.40 3.46
N TRP A 10 -4.15 0.33 4.15
CA TRP A 10 -5.11 1.43 4.16
C TRP A 10 -4.55 2.67 4.82
N GLU A 11 -3.71 2.49 5.83
CA GLU A 11 -3.07 3.62 6.51
C GLU A 11 -1.60 3.35 6.76
N TYR A 12 -0.84 4.43 6.79
CA TYR A 12 0.58 4.45 7.13
C TYR A 12 0.88 5.86 7.68
N PRO A 13 1.76 6.02 8.67
CA PRO A 13 2.04 7.38 9.16
C PRO A 13 2.43 8.35 8.05
N PRO A 14 1.96 9.60 8.05
CA PRO A 14 1.27 10.30 9.15
C PRO A 14 -0.22 10.00 9.31
N ILE A 15 -0.84 9.20 8.44
CA ILE A 15 -2.23 8.83 8.63
C ILE A 15 -2.30 7.71 9.67
N VAL A 16 -2.79 8.02 10.85
CA VAL A 16 -2.93 7.08 11.96
C VAL A 16 -4.35 7.20 12.51
N GLU A 17 -5.22 6.30 12.08
CA GLU A 17 -6.62 6.29 12.51
C GLU A 17 -6.89 5.17 13.53
N GLY A 18 -5.95 4.23 13.66
CA GLY A 18 -6.04 3.12 14.60
C GLY A 18 -4.68 2.47 14.76
N GLY A 19 -4.64 1.21 15.19
CA GLY A 19 -3.40 0.48 15.40
C GLY A 19 -2.71 0.02 14.12
N LEU A 20 -3.44 -0.01 13.00
CA LEU A 20 -2.95 -0.56 11.74
C LEU A 20 -1.69 0.15 11.23
N ALA A 21 -1.71 1.48 11.19
CA ALA A 21 -0.57 2.25 10.69
C ALA A 21 0.71 1.97 11.46
N ARG A 22 0.61 1.87 12.79
CA ARG A 22 1.77 1.60 13.64
C ARG A 22 2.29 0.20 13.43
N HIS A 23 1.38 -0.76 13.30
CA HIS A 23 1.75 -2.16 13.08
C HIS A 23 2.46 -2.33 11.73
N VAL A 24 1.91 -1.75 10.68
CA VAL A 24 2.51 -1.82 9.33
C VAL A 24 3.86 -1.13 9.30
N ARG A 25 4.00 0.01 9.99
CA ARG A 25 5.28 0.70 10.09
C ARG A 25 6.32 -0.17 10.77
N LYS A 26 6.00 -0.77 11.91
CA LYS A 26 6.93 -1.64 12.64
C LYS A 26 7.34 -2.85 11.81
N LEU A 27 6.38 -3.47 11.14
CA LEU A 27 6.65 -4.60 10.24
C LEU A 27 7.58 -4.17 9.10
N SER A 28 7.27 -3.06 8.45
CA SER A 28 8.04 -2.57 7.30
C SER A 28 9.47 -2.21 7.70
N GLU A 29 9.64 -1.46 8.79
CA GLU A 29 10.97 -1.07 9.26
C GLU A 29 11.77 -2.28 9.75
N GLY A 30 11.11 -3.24 10.40
CA GLY A 30 11.74 -4.48 10.81
C GLY A 30 12.25 -5.31 9.64
N LEU A 31 11.47 -5.37 8.55
CA LEU A 31 11.90 -6.07 7.33
C LEU A 31 13.10 -5.39 6.68
N VAL A 32 13.13 -4.06 6.67
CA VAL A 32 14.28 -3.32 6.14
C VAL A 32 15.56 -3.67 6.91
N THR A 33 15.48 -3.80 8.23
CA THR A 33 16.64 -4.19 9.05
C THR A 33 17.12 -5.61 8.76
N ARG A 34 16.30 -6.42 8.08
CA ARG A 34 16.63 -7.79 7.68
C ARG A 34 16.98 -7.89 6.20
N ASP A 35 17.38 -6.79 5.61
CA ASP A 35 17.81 -6.73 4.20
C ASP A 35 16.70 -7.00 3.19
N VAL A 36 15.45 -6.74 3.56
CA VAL A 36 14.33 -6.82 2.63
C VAL A 36 14.06 -5.43 2.08
N ALA A 37 13.96 -5.30 0.76
CA ALA A 37 13.53 -4.06 0.13
C ALA A 37 12.02 -3.95 0.29
N VAL A 38 11.54 -2.92 0.98
CA VAL A 38 10.13 -2.75 1.31
C VAL A 38 9.54 -1.55 0.61
N HIS A 39 8.47 -1.78 -0.13
CA HIS A 39 7.63 -0.73 -0.71
C HIS A 39 6.27 -0.80 -0.02
N VAL A 40 5.77 0.34 0.42
CA VAL A 40 4.42 0.46 0.98
C VAL A 40 3.59 1.34 0.06
N LEU A 41 2.45 0.83 -0.35
CA LEU A 41 1.47 1.56 -1.14
C LEU A 41 0.28 1.84 -0.23
N THR A 42 -0.04 3.10 -0.02
CA THR A 42 -1.05 3.52 0.94
C THR A 42 -1.74 4.80 0.46
N ARG A 43 -2.73 5.26 1.21
CA ARG A 43 -3.40 6.51 0.87
C ARG A 43 -2.68 7.70 1.49
N GLY A 44 -2.82 8.85 0.84
CA GLY A 44 -2.26 10.11 1.29
C GLY A 44 -3.30 11.20 1.33
N ARG A 45 -3.10 12.17 2.19
CA ARG A 45 -3.94 13.37 2.32
C ARG A 45 -3.27 14.53 1.60
N GLU A 46 -4.04 15.59 1.41
CA GLU A 46 -3.50 16.82 0.85
C GLU A 46 -2.31 17.30 1.69
N GLY A 47 -1.23 17.65 1.03
CA GLY A 47 0.01 18.05 1.69
C GLY A 47 0.99 16.93 1.97
N ASP A 48 0.57 15.67 1.91
CA ASP A 48 1.49 14.55 2.05
C ASP A 48 2.34 14.39 0.78
N LEU A 49 3.59 13.98 0.95
CA LEU A 49 4.44 13.65 -0.18
C LEU A 49 3.91 12.40 -0.90
N PRO A 50 3.79 12.44 -2.24
CA PRO A 50 3.34 11.25 -2.97
C PRO A 50 4.33 10.10 -2.90
N GLU A 51 5.60 10.40 -2.76
CA GLU A 51 6.66 9.39 -2.62
C GLU A 51 7.67 9.88 -1.61
N GLU A 52 8.11 8.99 -0.73
CA GLU A 52 9.20 9.29 0.21
C GLU A 52 9.87 8.00 0.68
N VAL A 53 11.06 8.15 1.24
CA VAL A 53 11.75 7.05 1.92
C VAL A 53 11.84 7.42 3.40
N ARG A 54 11.25 6.58 4.26
CA ARG A 54 11.26 6.76 5.71
C ARG A 54 11.83 5.52 6.38
N ALA A 55 12.91 5.67 7.14
CA ALA A 55 13.59 4.56 7.78
C ALA A 55 13.89 3.40 6.82
N GLY A 56 14.27 3.72 5.59
CA GLY A 56 14.56 2.74 4.54
C GLY A 56 13.34 2.18 3.83
N VAL A 57 12.14 2.49 4.28
CA VAL A 57 10.88 2.04 3.65
C VAL A 57 10.49 3.03 2.55
N ARG A 58 10.26 2.52 1.35
CA ARG A 58 9.78 3.32 0.22
C ARG A 58 8.26 3.41 0.29
N VAL A 59 7.74 4.59 0.55
CA VAL A 59 6.30 4.83 0.72
C VAL A 59 5.76 5.59 -0.48
N ARG A 60 4.72 5.04 -1.10
CA ARG A 60 3.99 5.71 -2.17
C ARG A 60 2.55 5.91 -1.72
N ARG A 61 2.09 7.16 -1.83
CA ARG A 61 0.76 7.55 -1.35
C ARG A 61 -0.16 7.88 -2.52
N MET A 62 -1.34 7.28 -2.50
CA MET A 62 -2.41 7.57 -3.45
C MET A 62 -3.29 8.67 -2.90
N PRO A 63 -3.76 9.62 -3.74
CA PRO A 63 -4.69 10.63 -3.28
C PRO A 63 -5.93 10.01 -2.67
N GLU A 64 -6.33 10.51 -1.51
CA GLU A 64 -7.53 10.06 -0.83
C GLU A 64 -8.77 10.65 -1.53
N PRO A 65 -9.78 9.82 -1.89
CA PRO A 65 -11.04 10.35 -2.41
C PRO A 65 -11.80 11.12 -1.33
N ALA A 66 -12.86 11.80 -1.73
CA ALA A 66 -13.70 12.54 -0.79
C ALA A 66 -14.23 11.63 0.31
N THR A 67 -14.28 12.15 1.55
CA THR A 67 -14.77 11.39 2.69
C THR A 67 -16.21 10.92 2.46
N PRO A 68 -16.50 9.62 2.66
CA PRO A 68 -17.84 9.10 2.47
C PRO A 68 -18.82 9.59 3.54
N ARG A 69 -20.08 9.82 3.15
CA ARG A 69 -21.14 10.30 4.04
C ARG A 69 -22.12 9.21 4.43
N ASP A 70 -22.20 8.14 3.66
CA ASP A 70 -23.10 7.02 3.91
C ASP A 70 -22.46 5.70 3.45
N LEU A 71 -23.19 4.60 3.63
CA LEU A 71 -22.68 3.27 3.32
C LEU A 71 -22.39 3.09 1.82
N ASP A 72 -23.27 3.60 0.95
CA ASP A 72 -23.06 3.45 -0.49
C ASP A 72 -21.82 4.22 -0.94
N GLU A 73 -21.65 5.44 -0.44
CA GLU A 73 -20.43 6.22 -0.70
C GLU A 73 -19.19 5.56 -0.12
N PHE A 74 -19.33 4.90 1.04
CA PHE A 74 -18.20 4.18 1.65
C PHE A 74 -17.75 3.03 0.76
N VAL A 75 -18.67 2.23 0.23
CA VAL A 75 -18.34 1.13 -0.67
C VAL A 75 -17.65 1.66 -1.93
N ALA A 76 -18.20 2.71 -2.53
CA ALA A 76 -17.60 3.33 -3.70
C ALA A 76 -16.21 3.90 -3.40
N TRP A 77 -16.02 4.45 -2.21
CA TRP A 77 -14.74 4.99 -1.76
C TRP A 77 -13.68 3.89 -1.65
N VAL A 78 -14.04 2.76 -1.04
CA VAL A 78 -13.13 1.60 -0.93
C VAL A 78 -12.78 1.06 -2.32
N GLU A 79 -13.77 0.92 -3.20
CA GLU A 79 -13.53 0.44 -4.56
C GLU A 79 -12.63 1.39 -5.35
N GLY A 80 -12.89 2.69 -5.26
CA GLY A 80 -12.07 3.71 -5.93
C GLY A 80 -10.63 3.69 -5.45
N MET A 81 -10.42 3.56 -4.15
CA MET A 81 -9.06 3.44 -3.60
C MET A 81 -8.35 2.18 -4.09
N ASN A 82 -9.06 1.05 -4.15
CA ASN A 82 -8.48 -0.19 -4.67
C ASN A 82 -8.10 -0.06 -6.15
N GLU A 83 -8.89 0.64 -6.94
CA GLU A 83 -8.54 0.90 -8.34
C GLU A 83 -7.29 1.76 -8.44
N HIS A 84 -7.17 2.80 -7.63
CA HIS A 84 -5.97 3.63 -7.59
C HIS A 84 -4.75 2.84 -7.13
N MET A 85 -4.90 2.02 -6.10
CA MET A 85 -3.83 1.16 -5.60
C MET A 85 -3.42 0.13 -6.66
N LEU A 86 -4.38 -0.44 -7.38
CA LEU A 86 -4.09 -1.40 -8.43
C LEU A 86 -3.30 -0.74 -9.57
N ALA A 87 -3.70 0.43 -10.01
CA ALA A 87 -3.00 1.16 -11.07
C ALA A 87 -1.56 1.51 -10.66
N ALA A 88 -1.39 2.06 -9.47
CA ALA A 88 -0.06 2.40 -8.95
C ALA A 88 0.78 1.15 -8.68
N GLY A 89 0.15 0.11 -8.16
CA GLY A 89 0.81 -1.18 -7.91
C GLY A 89 1.32 -1.82 -9.19
N ARG A 90 0.55 -1.73 -10.28
CA ARG A 90 0.99 -2.23 -11.59
C ARG A 90 2.22 -1.49 -12.11
N MET A 91 2.28 -0.19 -11.91
CA MET A 91 3.48 0.58 -12.25
C MET A 91 4.69 0.10 -11.46
N LEU A 92 4.49 -0.21 -10.18
CA LEU A 92 5.57 -0.75 -9.34
C LEU A 92 5.96 -2.16 -9.75
N THR A 93 5.00 -3.03 -10.05
CA THR A 93 5.30 -4.41 -10.48
C THR A 93 5.93 -4.48 -11.87
N ASP A 94 5.70 -3.48 -12.71
CA ASP A 94 6.39 -3.36 -13.99
C ASP A 94 7.84 -2.93 -13.82
N ARG A 95 8.11 -2.16 -12.77
CA ARG A 95 9.44 -1.61 -12.51
C ARG A 95 10.32 -2.52 -11.64
N TYR A 96 9.72 -3.23 -10.71
CA TYR A 96 10.43 -4.06 -9.74
C TYR A 96 9.84 -5.47 -9.71
N ASP A 97 10.71 -6.45 -9.47
CA ASP A 97 10.29 -7.82 -9.23
C ASP A 97 10.04 -8.02 -7.73
N PHE A 98 8.77 -8.16 -7.35
CA PHE A 98 8.40 -8.40 -5.97
C PHE A 98 8.31 -9.91 -5.71
N ASP A 99 8.92 -10.35 -4.62
CA ASP A 99 8.81 -11.74 -4.16
C ASP A 99 7.47 -12.00 -3.49
N VAL A 100 6.91 -10.99 -2.83
CA VAL A 100 5.66 -11.09 -2.09
C VAL A 100 4.86 -9.80 -2.28
N ILE A 101 3.56 -9.95 -2.47
CA ILE A 101 2.59 -8.86 -2.40
C ILE A 101 1.71 -9.14 -1.19
N HIS A 102 1.80 -8.27 -0.19
CA HIS A 102 1.11 -8.43 1.09
C HIS A 102 0.05 -7.36 1.25
N GLY A 103 -1.21 -7.74 1.20
CA GLY A 103 -2.31 -6.86 1.52
C GLY A 103 -2.60 -6.91 3.01
N HIS A 104 -2.59 -5.76 3.66
CA HIS A 104 -2.83 -5.67 5.09
C HIS A 104 -4.21 -5.08 5.34
N ASP A 105 -5.13 -5.87 5.90
CA ASP A 105 -6.53 -5.52 6.09
C ASP A 105 -7.39 -5.78 4.83
N TRP A 106 -8.69 -6.05 5.06
CA TRP A 106 -9.64 -6.36 4.00
C TRP A 106 -9.88 -5.20 3.02
N LEU A 107 -9.66 -3.97 3.49
CA LEU A 107 -9.89 -2.76 2.68
C LEU A 107 -9.01 -2.70 1.42
N VAL A 108 -7.88 -3.38 1.40
CA VAL A 108 -6.95 -3.43 0.25
C VAL A 108 -6.92 -4.80 -0.42
N ALA A 109 -7.75 -5.73 0.04
CA ALA A 109 -7.68 -7.13 -0.40
C ALA A 109 -7.86 -7.30 -1.91
N ARG A 110 -8.78 -6.56 -2.51
CA ARG A 110 -9.08 -6.66 -3.94
C ARG A 110 -7.86 -6.27 -4.79
N ALA A 111 -7.23 -5.12 -4.47
CA ALA A 111 -6.05 -4.67 -5.19
C ALA A 111 -4.88 -5.62 -5.00
N ALA A 112 -4.66 -6.08 -3.76
CA ALA A 112 -3.58 -7.02 -3.46
C ALA A 112 -3.75 -8.33 -4.22
N ALA A 113 -4.96 -8.88 -4.24
CA ALA A 113 -5.25 -10.12 -4.95
C ALA A 113 -5.05 -9.97 -6.47
N ALA A 114 -5.49 -8.85 -7.04
CA ALA A 114 -5.33 -8.59 -8.48
C ALA A 114 -3.86 -8.44 -8.85
N LEU A 115 -3.06 -7.77 -8.02
CA LEU A 115 -1.62 -7.63 -8.26
C LEU A 115 -0.90 -8.96 -8.14
N ALA A 116 -1.24 -9.77 -7.15
CA ALA A 116 -0.64 -11.09 -6.95
C ALA A 116 -1.00 -12.02 -8.11
N GLY A 117 -2.24 -11.99 -8.57
CA GLY A 117 -2.68 -12.77 -9.72
C GLY A 117 -1.92 -12.41 -10.99
N GLY A 118 -1.76 -11.12 -11.26
CA GLY A 118 -0.98 -10.64 -12.39
C GLY A 118 0.49 -11.03 -12.29
N SER A 119 1.08 -10.93 -11.10
CA SER A 119 2.46 -11.32 -10.84
C SER A 119 2.67 -12.82 -11.02
N ALA A 120 1.70 -13.63 -10.59
CA ALA A 120 1.80 -15.08 -10.68
C ALA A 120 1.79 -15.59 -12.13
N THR A 121 1.14 -14.86 -13.01
CA THR A 121 1.04 -15.24 -14.43
C THR A 121 2.12 -14.60 -15.30
N GLY A 122 2.76 -13.59 -14.77
CA GLY A 122 3.73 -12.78 -15.52
C GLY A 122 5.08 -13.37 -15.62
#